data_262ef0e594cea9ccbefa4734d2e70288
#
_entry.id   262ef0e594cea9ccbefa4734d2e70288
#
_cell.length_a   1.000
_cell.length_b   1.000
_cell.length_c   1.000
_cell.angle_alpha   90.00
_cell.angle_beta   90.00
_cell.angle_gamma   90.00
#
_symmetry.space_group_name_H-M   'P 1'
#
loop_
_entity.id
_entity.type
_entity.pdbx_description
1 polymer ?
#
loop_
_entity_poly.entity_id
_entity_poly.type
_entity_poly.pdbx_seq_one_letter_code
_entity_poly.pdbx_strand_id
1 'polypeptide(L)'
;MAPAADAANFAADLCDGPLLNRQALLALAGAGLFVAALDAYVVVTLLPAMMGDVGLTIENLEQATPIITGFLAGYVVAMPLLGAYSDARGRIPVYAACVTAFAVGSVITATSGLWSFAGLPWMVAGRFLQGLGGGGLVPLSLAMAADLYRDRARTVALGSVAALQEAGSVFGPLYGATVAAAAVAAGGWRFVFWLNVPLAILCGAGIVLAGRRVTLPTSDVASSIDWLSAVMLGAGCGLLVLALYPDDPEHRATNALLVPAAIAAVAVLGAYAWRHARRLDPLIPRDLLRSGTFLGALTANFFIGAALIATLVDVPLLGRLVFNQTQLDSGLLLTQFLIGVPVGAVAGGLLAGRVGNRLTAAAGILVSALAFVQMSGWSANELSLHLGPARTADLALAACGLGFGLVIAPLTAAVLSLTRGQSHGLATSLVVLARTMGMLVGLAALTAFGLHRFHQIFGTPVLTDPDLRTRVKDLERLAAAAFLQEYREIFLIAAALCALAAVVIALSLRPARRSGGT
;
A
#
# COMPACT_ATOMS: atom_id res chain seq x y z
N MET A 1 -26.29 -3.15 40.79
CA MET A 1 -24.97 -3.78 40.71
C MET A 1 -24.97 -5.06 39.81
N ALA A 2 -25.83 -5.15 38.81
CA ALA A 2 -25.91 -6.35 37.95
C ALA A 2 -25.50 -6.16 36.47
N PRO A 3 -25.17 -4.97 35.93
CA PRO A 3 -24.83 -4.89 34.49
C PRO A 3 -23.36 -5.10 34.15
N ALA A 4 -22.45 -5.15 35.14
CA ALA A 4 -21.03 -5.31 34.84
C ALA A 4 -20.57 -6.79 34.70
N ALA A 5 -21.29 -7.72 35.34
CA ALA A 5 -20.99 -9.16 35.27
C ALA A 5 -21.46 -9.77 33.93
N ASP A 6 -22.60 -9.28 33.38
CA ASP A 6 -23.11 -9.73 32.08
C ASP A 6 -22.24 -9.26 30.91
N ALA A 7 -21.68 -8.05 30.99
CA ALA A 7 -20.75 -7.56 29.99
C ALA A 7 -19.40 -8.31 29.97
N ALA A 8 -18.95 -8.78 31.14
CA ALA A 8 -17.73 -9.59 31.24
C ALA A 8 -17.93 -11.03 30.74
N ASN A 9 -19.09 -11.62 31.02
CA ASN A 9 -19.46 -12.94 30.51
C ASN A 9 -19.77 -12.92 29.01
N PHE A 10 -20.50 -11.90 28.52
CA PHE A 10 -20.70 -11.67 27.08
C PHE A 10 -19.39 -11.46 26.32
N ALA A 11 -18.38 -10.85 26.95
CA ALA A 11 -17.04 -10.68 26.36
C ALA A 11 -16.21 -11.98 26.36
N ALA A 12 -16.51 -12.93 27.25
CA ALA A 12 -15.85 -14.25 27.31
C ALA A 12 -16.39 -15.21 26.24
N ASP A 13 -17.71 -15.18 25.96
CA ASP A 13 -18.38 -16.09 25.01
C ASP A 13 -18.19 -15.73 23.51
N LEU A 14 -17.71 -14.52 23.19
CA LEU A 14 -17.56 -14.04 21.82
C LEU A 14 -16.38 -14.67 21.04
N CYS A 15 -15.67 -15.63 21.62
CA CYS A 15 -14.50 -16.26 20.99
C CYS A 15 -14.51 -17.80 20.98
N ASP A 16 -15.64 -18.48 21.08
CA ASP A 16 -15.73 -19.95 21.21
C ASP A 16 -15.92 -20.69 19.86
N GLY A 17 -14.98 -20.47 18.94
CA GLY A 17 -14.78 -21.41 17.83
C GLY A 17 -13.50 -22.22 18.04
N PRO A 18 -13.40 -23.49 17.56
CA PRO A 18 -12.16 -24.25 17.65
C PRO A 18 -11.00 -23.46 17.06
N LEU A 19 -9.85 -23.45 17.73
CA LEU A 19 -8.62 -22.72 17.32
C LEU A 19 -8.26 -22.95 15.86
N LEU A 20 -8.47 -24.16 15.34
CA LEU A 20 -8.25 -24.51 13.94
C LEU A 20 -9.09 -23.68 12.97
N ASN A 21 -10.35 -23.35 13.31
CA ASN A 21 -11.23 -22.57 12.42
C ASN A 21 -10.83 -21.09 12.41
N ARG A 22 -10.34 -20.54 13.53
CA ARG A 22 -9.82 -19.15 13.59
C ARG A 22 -8.55 -19.00 12.75
N GLN A 23 -7.64 -19.98 12.84
CA GLN A 23 -6.40 -19.98 12.04
C GLN A 23 -6.73 -20.14 10.55
N ALA A 24 -7.65 -21.04 10.19
CA ALA A 24 -8.09 -21.21 8.81
C ALA A 24 -8.73 -19.93 8.25
N LEU A 25 -9.58 -19.27 9.03
CA LEU A 25 -10.23 -18.03 8.63
C LEU A 25 -9.22 -16.91 8.40
N LEU A 26 -8.23 -16.75 9.30
CA LEU A 26 -7.14 -15.77 9.14
C LEU A 26 -6.25 -16.11 7.94
N ALA A 27 -5.91 -17.38 7.74
CA ALA A 27 -5.09 -17.81 6.62
C ALA A 27 -5.79 -17.57 5.28
N LEU A 28 -7.09 -17.85 5.17
CA LEU A 28 -7.90 -17.58 3.98
C LEU A 28 -8.04 -16.08 3.72
N ALA A 29 -8.24 -15.28 4.78
CA ALA A 29 -8.30 -13.83 4.68
C ALA A 29 -6.95 -13.25 4.18
N GLY A 30 -5.85 -13.76 4.72
CA GLY A 30 -4.50 -13.40 4.29
C GLY A 30 -4.18 -13.87 2.87
N ALA A 31 -4.62 -15.08 2.48
CA ALA A 31 -4.41 -15.62 1.13
C ALA A 31 -5.13 -14.78 0.06
N GLY A 32 -6.40 -14.42 0.28
CA GLY A 32 -7.11 -13.55 -0.65
C GLY A 32 -6.49 -12.15 -0.75
N LEU A 33 -6.01 -11.62 0.38
CA LEU A 33 -5.27 -10.36 0.40
C LEU A 33 -3.93 -10.47 -0.34
N PHE A 34 -3.21 -11.59 -0.18
CA PHE A 34 -1.97 -11.87 -0.92
C PHE A 34 -2.22 -11.89 -2.42
N VAL A 35 -3.27 -12.60 -2.89
CA VAL A 35 -3.64 -12.65 -4.32
C VAL A 35 -3.98 -11.25 -4.86
N ALA A 36 -4.75 -10.46 -4.11
CA ALA A 36 -5.08 -9.09 -4.51
C ALA A 36 -3.85 -8.17 -4.56
N ALA A 37 -2.93 -8.32 -3.60
CA ALA A 37 -1.68 -7.56 -3.58
C ALA A 37 -0.74 -7.98 -4.72
N LEU A 38 -0.67 -9.26 -5.02
CA LEU A 38 0.08 -9.81 -6.15
C LEU A 38 -0.44 -9.24 -7.48
N ASP A 39 -1.77 -9.21 -7.68
CA ASP A 39 -2.41 -8.64 -8.87
C ASP A 39 -2.19 -7.12 -9.03
N ALA A 40 -2.12 -6.40 -7.92
CA ALA A 40 -1.88 -4.95 -7.95
C ALA A 40 -0.55 -4.59 -8.63
N TYR A 41 0.49 -5.40 -8.42
CA TYR A 41 1.84 -5.14 -8.92
C TYR A 41 2.21 -5.94 -10.18
N VAL A 42 1.44 -6.97 -10.51
CA VAL A 42 1.65 -7.80 -11.71
C VAL A 42 1.61 -6.97 -12.99
N VAL A 43 0.80 -5.92 -13.03
CA VAL A 43 0.62 -5.06 -14.21
C VAL A 43 1.90 -4.33 -14.60
N VAL A 44 2.78 -4.03 -13.66
CA VAL A 44 4.05 -3.34 -13.94
C VAL A 44 4.87 -4.09 -15.01
N THR A 45 4.88 -5.42 -14.95
CA THR A 45 5.61 -6.26 -15.93
C THR A 45 4.79 -6.62 -17.17
N LEU A 46 3.46 -6.62 -17.06
CA LEU A 46 2.56 -7.02 -18.15
C LEU A 46 2.09 -5.84 -19.00
N LEU A 47 2.29 -4.60 -18.54
CA LEU A 47 1.76 -3.40 -19.17
C LEU A 47 2.07 -3.30 -20.68
N PRO A 48 3.30 -3.56 -21.16
CA PRO A 48 3.60 -3.48 -22.60
C PRO A 48 2.79 -4.47 -23.43
N ALA A 49 2.57 -5.69 -22.93
CA ALA A 49 1.78 -6.71 -23.60
C ALA A 49 0.28 -6.37 -23.59
N MET A 50 -0.22 -5.83 -22.46
CA MET A 50 -1.59 -5.37 -22.32
C MET A 50 -1.91 -4.21 -23.27
N MET A 51 -0.96 -3.28 -23.43
CA MET A 51 -1.08 -2.13 -24.36
C MET A 51 -1.23 -2.58 -25.80
N GLY A 52 -0.39 -3.51 -26.25
CA GLY A 52 -0.43 -4.02 -27.62
C GLY A 52 -1.80 -4.60 -28.01
N ASP A 53 -2.44 -5.31 -27.07
CA ASP A 53 -3.74 -5.94 -27.30
C ASP A 53 -4.94 -4.98 -27.34
N VAL A 54 -4.79 -3.76 -26.80
CA VAL A 54 -5.80 -2.69 -26.90
C VAL A 54 -5.43 -1.62 -27.94
N GLY A 55 -4.44 -1.90 -28.79
CA GLY A 55 -4.05 -1.03 -29.91
C GLY A 55 -3.19 0.17 -29.50
N LEU A 56 -2.54 0.14 -28.34
CA LEU A 56 -1.59 1.16 -27.91
C LEU A 56 -0.16 0.75 -28.25
N THR A 57 0.65 1.71 -28.68
CA THR A 57 2.09 1.55 -28.91
C THR A 57 2.89 2.02 -27.70
N ILE A 58 4.16 1.62 -27.61
CA ILE A 58 5.06 2.04 -26.51
C ILE A 58 5.25 3.58 -26.51
N GLU A 59 5.13 4.21 -27.68
CA GLU A 59 5.20 5.67 -27.81
C GLU A 59 4.03 6.41 -27.12
N ASN A 60 2.94 5.70 -26.83
CA ASN A 60 1.73 6.22 -26.17
C ASN A 60 1.57 5.67 -24.75
N LEU A 61 2.67 5.48 -24.01
CA LEU A 61 2.68 4.93 -22.65
C LEU A 61 1.75 5.72 -21.71
N GLU A 62 1.67 7.04 -21.88
CA GLU A 62 0.77 7.91 -21.10
C GLU A 62 -0.72 7.51 -21.25
N GLN A 63 -1.13 7.00 -22.43
CA GLN A 63 -2.50 6.52 -22.64
C GLN A 63 -2.81 5.21 -21.91
N ALA A 64 -1.78 4.47 -21.48
CA ALA A 64 -1.93 3.24 -20.72
C ALA A 64 -2.01 3.48 -19.20
N THR A 65 -1.63 4.65 -18.73
CA THR A 65 -1.69 5.04 -17.29
C THR A 65 -3.05 4.75 -16.65
N PRO A 66 -4.21 4.92 -17.31
CA PRO A 66 -5.52 4.56 -16.75
C PRO A 66 -5.66 3.08 -16.35
N ILE A 67 -4.86 2.17 -16.90
CA ILE A 67 -4.86 0.75 -16.51
C ILE A 67 -4.38 0.60 -15.06
N ILE A 68 -3.40 1.39 -14.66
CA ILE A 68 -2.83 1.40 -13.30
C ILE A 68 -3.69 2.28 -12.38
N THR A 69 -3.97 3.51 -12.81
CA THR A 69 -4.72 4.47 -11.97
C THR A 69 -6.16 4.06 -11.76
N GLY A 70 -6.78 3.35 -12.71
CA GLY A 70 -8.10 2.76 -12.56
C GLY A 70 -8.15 1.77 -11.39
N PHE A 71 -7.16 0.87 -11.30
CA PHE A 71 -7.05 -0.04 -10.16
C PHE A 71 -6.83 0.71 -8.84
N LEU A 72 -5.89 1.65 -8.80
CA LEU A 72 -5.59 2.43 -7.59
C LEU A 72 -6.78 3.27 -7.13
N ALA A 73 -7.52 3.88 -8.06
CA ALA A 73 -8.73 4.63 -7.74
C ALA A 73 -9.79 3.72 -7.11
N GLY A 74 -10.08 2.57 -7.72
CA GLY A 74 -10.98 1.57 -7.15
C GLY A 74 -10.53 1.09 -5.77
N TYR A 75 -9.24 0.81 -5.61
CA TYR A 75 -8.62 0.34 -4.37
C TYR A 75 -8.79 1.35 -3.22
N VAL A 76 -8.53 2.62 -3.49
CA VAL A 76 -8.63 3.71 -2.51
C VAL A 76 -10.10 4.02 -2.15
N VAL A 77 -10.98 4.05 -3.15
CA VAL A 77 -12.43 4.28 -2.95
C VAL A 77 -13.05 3.18 -2.07
N ALA A 78 -12.64 1.93 -2.31
CA ALA A 78 -13.19 0.77 -1.59
C ALA A 78 -12.84 0.75 -0.10
N MET A 79 -11.66 1.20 0.28
CA MET A 79 -11.16 1.08 1.66
C MET A 79 -12.14 1.63 2.72
N PRO A 80 -12.49 2.94 2.74
CA PRO A 80 -13.38 3.48 3.76
C PRO A 80 -14.81 2.95 3.62
N LEU A 81 -15.26 2.73 2.38
CA LEU A 81 -16.59 2.27 2.07
C LEU A 81 -16.83 0.85 2.58
N LEU A 82 -15.98 -0.10 2.16
CA LEU A 82 -16.14 -1.52 2.49
C LEU A 82 -15.66 -1.83 3.91
N GLY A 83 -14.70 -1.05 4.44
CA GLY A 83 -14.33 -1.11 5.85
C GLY A 83 -15.53 -0.82 6.76
N ALA A 84 -16.19 0.32 6.56
CA ALA A 84 -17.39 0.69 7.32
C ALA A 84 -18.57 -0.29 7.06
N TYR A 85 -18.75 -0.71 5.81
CA TYR A 85 -19.80 -1.67 5.47
C TYR A 85 -19.64 -3.02 6.17
N SER A 86 -18.41 -3.48 6.28
CA SER A 86 -18.11 -4.74 6.94
C SER A 86 -18.35 -4.69 8.45
N ASP A 87 -18.20 -3.52 9.06
CA ASP A 87 -18.52 -3.32 10.48
C ASP A 87 -20.03 -3.53 10.75
N ALA A 88 -20.89 -3.13 9.82
CA ALA A 88 -22.35 -3.19 9.98
C ALA A 88 -22.98 -4.50 9.45
N ARG A 89 -22.45 -5.06 8.36
CA ARG A 89 -23.05 -6.24 7.70
C ARG A 89 -22.32 -7.55 8.01
N GLY A 90 -21.22 -7.47 8.77
CA GLY A 90 -20.36 -8.60 9.08
C GLY A 90 -19.22 -8.77 8.07
N ARG A 91 -18.11 -9.34 8.54
CA ARG A 91 -16.86 -9.47 7.76
C ARG A 91 -17.00 -10.44 6.60
N ILE A 92 -17.60 -11.61 6.86
CA ILE A 92 -17.62 -12.72 5.92
C ILE A 92 -18.39 -12.42 4.63
N PRO A 93 -19.65 -11.91 4.67
CA PRO A 93 -20.38 -11.62 3.44
C PRO A 93 -19.74 -10.50 2.63
N VAL A 94 -19.18 -9.47 3.30
CA VAL A 94 -18.53 -8.37 2.62
C VAL A 94 -17.20 -8.83 2.00
N TYR A 95 -16.44 -9.68 2.69
CA TYR A 95 -15.23 -10.27 2.13
C TYR A 95 -15.54 -11.12 0.88
N ALA A 96 -16.57 -11.94 0.93
CA ALA A 96 -17.02 -12.72 -0.23
C ALA A 96 -17.43 -11.82 -1.41
N ALA A 97 -18.12 -10.72 -1.14
CA ALA A 97 -18.47 -9.73 -2.17
C ALA A 97 -17.21 -9.07 -2.78
N CYS A 98 -16.21 -8.72 -1.96
CA CYS A 98 -14.93 -8.19 -2.42
C CYS A 98 -14.19 -9.14 -3.35
N VAL A 99 -14.08 -10.41 -2.94
CA VAL A 99 -13.43 -11.47 -3.74
C VAL A 99 -14.19 -11.70 -5.04
N THR A 100 -15.52 -11.65 -5.02
CA THR A 100 -16.36 -11.77 -6.22
C THR A 100 -16.14 -10.60 -7.17
N ALA A 101 -16.11 -9.37 -6.66
CA ALA A 101 -15.82 -8.17 -7.46
C ALA A 101 -14.41 -8.26 -8.08
N PHE A 102 -13.42 -8.73 -7.33
CA PHE A 102 -12.07 -8.97 -7.80
C PHE A 102 -12.03 -10.01 -8.94
N ALA A 103 -12.74 -11.14 -8.78
CA ALA A 103 -12.84 -12.20 -9.80
C ALA A 103 -13.51 -11.67 -11.09
N VAL A 104 -14.65 -10.98 -10.96
CA VAL A 104 -15.37 -10.39 -12.11
C VAL A 104 -14.49 -9.36 -12.82
N GLY A 105 -13.82 -8.49 -12.08
CA GLY A 105 -12.86 -7.54 -12.64
C GLY A 105 -11.71 -8.23 -13.38
N SER A 106 -11.23 -9.37 -12.86
CA SER A 106 -10.20 -10.19 -13.52
C SER A 106 -10.70 -10.78 -14.84
N VAL A 107 -11.93 -11.26 -14.92
CA VAL A 107 -12.56 -11.72 -16.17
C VAL A 107 -12.67 -10.59 -17.18
N ILE A 108 -13.15 -9.42 -16.75
CA ILE A 108 -13.27 -8.23 -17.62
C ILE A 108 -11.90 -7.84 -18.16
N THR A 109 -10.87 -7.78 -17.31
CA THR A 109 -9.49 -7.47 -17.72
C THR A 109 -8.94 -8.51 -18.70
N ALA A 110 -9.11 -9.81 -18.40
CA ALA A 110 -8.62 -10.90 -19.25
C ALA A 110 -9.29 -10.94 -20.64
N THR A 111 -10.52 -10.45 -20.76
CA THR A 111 -11.27 -10.42 -22.02
C THR A 111 -11.03 -9.14 -22.85
N SER A 112 -10.24 -8.20 -22.36
CA SER A 112 -9.90 -6.97 -23.07
C SER A 112 -9.15 -7.25 -24.38
N GLY A 113 -9.50 -6.54 -25.45
CA GLY A 113 -8.91 -6.71 -26.77
C GLY A 113 -9.39 -7.94 -27.56
N LEU A 114 -10.26 -8.81 -26.96
CA LEU A 114 -10.78 -9.97 -27.68
C LEU A 114 -11.95 -9.62 -28.64
N TRP A 115 -12.64 -8.53 -28.37
CA TRP A 115 -13.77 -8.05 -29.17
C TRP A 115 -13.59 -6.57 -29.50
N SER A 116 -14.18 -6.10 -30.58
CA SER A 116 -14.07 -4.72 -31.04
C SER A 116 -14.53 -3.67 -30.01
N PHE A 117 -15.45 -4.02 -29.12
CA PHE A 117 -15.93 -3.15 -28.04
C PHE A 117 -15.09 -3.25 -26.76
N ALA A 118 -14.24 -4.28 -26.64
CA ALA A 118 -13.48 -4.58 -25.43
C ALA A 118 -12.06 -3.95 -25.47
N GLY A 119 -11.97 -2.69 -25.83
CA GLY A 119 -10.71 -1.92 -25.86
C GLY A 119 -10.25 -1.42 -24.50
N LEU A 120 -9.45 -0.35 -24.51
CA LEU A 120 -8.88 0.27 -23.31
C LEU A 120 -9.93 0.61 -22.23
N PRO A 121 -11.10 1.21 -22.53
CA PRO A 121 -12.10 1.49 -21.48
C PRO A 121 -12.60 0.24 -20.76
N TRP A 122 -12.72 -0.88 -21.49
CA TRP A 122 -13.12 -2.16 -20.91
C TRP A 122 -12.05 -2.68 -19.94
N MET A 123 -10.78 -2.61 -20.33
CA MET A 123 -9.65 -2.97 -19.48
C MET A 123 -9.61 -2.11 -18.20
N VAL A 124 -9.76 -0.80 -18.35
CA VAL A 124 -9.78 0.14 -17.22
C VAL A 124 -10.96 -0.15 -16.28
N ALA A 125 -12.14 -0.45 -16.80
CA ALA A 125 -13.30 -0.85 -15.99
C ALA A 125 -13.04 -2.15 -15.23
N GLY A 126 -12.42 -3.15 -15.86
CA GLY A 126 -11.99 -4.38 -15.20
C GLY A 126 -10.98 -4.12 -14.07
N ARG A 127 -9.98 -3.30 -14.33
CA ARG A 127 -8.97 -2.89 -13.33
C ARG A 127 -9.58 -2.11 -12.18
N PHE A 128 -10.51 -1.19 -12.46
CA PHE A 128 -11.22 -0.46 -11.40
C PHE A 128 -12.03 -1.41 -10.50
N LEU A 129 -12.73 -2.38 -11.08
CA LEU A 129 -13.50 -3.36 -10.31
C LEU A 129 -12.60 -4.32 -9.50
N GLN A 130 -11.45 -4.73 -10.07
CA GLN A 130 -10.41 -5.46 -9.32
C GLN A 130 -9.90 -4.62 -8.15
N GLY A 131 -9.63 -3.33 -8.38
CA GLY A 131 -9.24 -2.38 -7.34
C GLY A 131 -10.28 -2.28 -6.22
N LEU A 132 -11.58 -2.16 -6.57
CA LEU A 132 -12.67 -2.15 -5.59
C LEU A 132 -12.66 -3.43 -4.72
N GLY A 133 -12.53 -4.59 -5.34
CA GLY A 133 -12.44 -5.85 -4.61
C GLY A 133 -11.19 -5.92 -3.73
N GLY A 134 -10.01 -5.72 -4.31
CA GLY A 134 -8.72 -5.79 -3.61
C GLY A 134 -8.58 -4.76 -2.47
N GLY A 135 -9.02 -3.52 -2.72
CA GLY A 135 -8.98 -2.45 -1.72
C GLY A 135 -9.87 -2.73 -0.50
N GLY A 136 -11.00 -3.42 -0.70
CA GLY A 136 -11.84 -3.86 0.40
C GLY A 136 -11.22 -4.99 1.22
N LEU A 137 -10.47 -5.91 0.58
CA LEU A 137 -9.85 -7.04 1.28
C LEU A 137 -8.83 -6.61 2.34
N VAL A 138 -8.14 -5.49 2.14
CA VAL A 138 -7.11 -5.00 3.09
C VAL A 138 -7.70 -4.70 4.47
N PRO A 139 -8.63 -3.73 4.62
CA PRO A 139 -9.19 -3.42 5.92
C PRO A 139 -9.97 -4.60 6.53
N LEU A 140 -10.64 -5.40 5.70
CA LEU A 140 -11.38 -6.56 6.17
C LEU A 140 -10.47 -7.63 6.78
N SER A 141 -9.36 -7.97 6.13
CA SER A 141 -8.39 -8.96 6.64
C SER A 141 -7.75 -8.50 7.95
N LEU A 142 -7.39 -7.21 8.04
CA LEU A 142 -6.84 -6.62 9.28
C LEU A 142 -7.90 -6.58 10.39
N ALA A 143 -9.15 -6.22 10.05
CA ALA A 143 -10.25 -6.22 11.02
C ALA A 143 -10.57 -7.63 11.51
N MET A 144 -10.57 -8.63 10.63
CA MET A 144 -10.74 -10.04 11.02
C MET A 144 -9.61 -10.52 11.94
N ALA A 145 -8.36 -10.14 11.67
CA ALA A 145 -7.24 -10.42 12.58
C ALA A 145 -7.48 -9.80 13.96
N ALA A 146 -8.01 -8.57 14.01
CA ALA A 146 -8.33 -7.87 15.25
C ALA A 146 -9.52 -8.48 16.00
N ASP A 147 -10.51 -9.00 15.28
CA ASP A 147 -11.72 -9.60 15.85
C ASP A 147 -11.46 -11.03 16.36
N LEU A 148 -10.59 -11.78 15.67
CA LEU A 148 -10.27 -13.19 16.02
C LEU A 148 -9.28 -13.33 17.17
N TYR A 149 -8.42 -12.34 17.38
CA TYR A 149 -7.32 -12.42 18.35
C TYR A 149 -7.32 -11.22 19.30
N ARG A 150 -6.82 -11.44 20.53
CA ARG A 150 -6.70 -10.40 21.57
C ARG A 150 -5.25 -10.20 21.97
N ASP A 151 -4.97 -9.10 22.62
CA ASP A 151 -3.68 -8.76 23.24
C ASP A 151 -2.47 -8.99 22.31
N ARG A 152 -1.49 -9.72 22.79
CA ARG A 152 -0.26 -10.02 22.04
C ARG A 152 -0.54 -10.81 20.76
N ALA A 153 -1.49 -11.78 20.80
CA ALA A 153 -1.84 -12.59 19.63
C ALA A 153 -2.44 -11.73 18.51
N ARG A 154 -3.18 -10.66 18.84
CA ARG A 154 -3.71 -9.68 17.87
C ARG A 154 -2.58 -9.01 17.08
N THR A 155 -1.54 -8.53 17.77
CA THR A 155 -0.45 -7.82 17.10
C THR A 155 0.34 -8.75 16.17
N VAL A 156 0.52 -10.01 16.57
CA VAL A 156 1.14 -11.04 15.73
C VAL A 156 0.27 -11.35 14.51
N ALA A 157 -1.04 -11.53 14.69
CA ALA A 157 -1.97 -11.78 13.59
C ALA A 157 -2.00 -10.61 12.58
N LEU A 158 -2.02 -9.37 13.06
CA LEU A 158 -1.92 -8.18 12.21
C LEU A 158 -0.60 -8.14 11.43
N GLY A 159 0.51 -8.47 12.09
CA GLY A 159 1.83 -8.56 11.44
C GLY A 159 1.87 -9.65 10.37
N SER A 160 1.25 -10.81 10.61
CA SER A 160 1.18 -11.91 9.64
C SER A 160 0.33 -11.54 8.42
N VAL A 161 -0.82 -10.90 8.62
CA VAL A 161 -1.67 -10.41 7.51
C VAL A 161 -0.95 -9.35 6.69
N ALA A 162 -0.30 -8.39 7.37
CA ALA A 162 0.49 -7.37 6.70
C ALA A 162 1.67 -7.97 5.92
N ALA A 163 2.36 -8.96 6.49
CA ALA A 163 3.45 -9.65 5.81
C ALA A 163 2.99 -10.38 4.54
N LEU A 164 1.80 -11.00 4.56
CA LEU A 164 1.21 -11.63 3.38
C LEU A 164 0.87 -10.59 2.30
N GLN A 165 0.32 -9.45 2.67
CA GLN A 165 0.07 -8.34 1.75
C GLN A 165 1.36 -7.87 1.08
N GLU A 166 2.38 -7.57 1.88
CA GLU A 166 3.66 -7.07 1.36
C GLU A 166 4.38 -8.15 0.52
N ALA A 167 4.32 -9.42 0.92
CA ALA A 167 4.84 -10.53 0.13
C ALA A 167 4.14 -10.63 -1.24
N GLY A 168 2.81 -10.47 -1.29
CA GLY A 168 2.08 -10.40 -2.56
C GLY A 168 2.61 -9.28 -3.48
N SER A 169 2.85 -8.11 -2.92
CA SER A 169 3.41 -6.97 -3.66
C SER A 169 4.80 -7.27 -4.22
N VAL A 170 5.64 -7.98 -3.45
CA VAL A 170 7.00 -8.41 -3.86
C VAL A 170 6.96 -9.42 -5.00
N PHE A 171 6.11 -10.43 -4.86
CA PHE A 171 6.06 -11.53 -5.83
C PHE A 171 5.26 -11.15 -7.08
N GLY A 172 4.46 -10.09 -7.06
CA GLY A 172 3.60 -9.68 -8.18
C GLY A 172 4.30 -9.59 -9.52
N PRO A 173 5.35 -8.76 -9.66
CA PRO A 173 6.07 -8.60 -10.92
C PRO A 173 6.71 -9.89 -11.42
N LEU A 174 7.33 -10.67 -10.53
CA LEU A 174 7.97 -11.96 -10.88
C LEU A 174 6.93 -13.00 -11.31
N TYR A 175 5.84 -13.11 -10.56
CA TYR A 175 4.70 -13.97 -10.88
C TYR A 175 4.13 -13.62 -12.27
N GLY A 176 3.89 -12.33 -12.53
CA GLY A 176 3.37 -11.87 -13.81
C GLY A 176 4.26 -12.25 -14.98
N ALA A 177 5.56 -11.96 -14.88
CA ALA A 177 6.53 -12.26 -15.92
C ALA A 177 6.65 -13.77 -16.17
N THR A 178 6.78 -14.58 -15.12
CA THR A 178 6.97 -16.03 -15.23
C THR A 178 5.73 -16.74 -15.76
N VAL A 179 4.55 -16.40 -15.24
CA VAL A 179 3.28 -17.03 -15.66
C VAL A 179 2.93 -16.62 -17.10
N ALA A 180 3.08 -15.35 -17.47
CA ALA A 180 2.81 -14.90 -18.84
C ALA A 180 3.76 -15.56 -19.85
N ALA A 181 5.04 -15.70 -19.51
CA ALA A 181 6.02 -16.39 -20.36
C ALA A 181 5.73 -17.89 -20.50
N ALA A 182 5.35 -18.56 -19.41
CA ALA A 182 5.00 -19.98 -19.44
C ALA A 182 3.67 -20.26 -20.16
N ALA A 183 2.74 -19.33 -20.18
CA ALA A 183 1.38 -19.48 -20.69
C ALA A 183 1.16 -18.82 -22.07
N VAL A 184 2.19 -18.65 -22.90
CA VAL A 184 2.07 -18.01 -24.23
C VAL A 184 0.98 -18.67 -25.07
N ALA A 185 0.91 -20.01 -25.11
CA ALA A 185 -0.14 -20.76 -25.82
C ALA A 185 -1.55 -20.57 -25.24
N ALA A 186 -1.67 -20.16 -23.97
CA ALA A 186 -2.93 -19.94 -23.25
C ALA A 186 -3.32 -18.45 -23.18
N GLY A 187 -2.75 -17.59 -24.04
CA GLY A 187 -3.05 -16.17 -24.10
C GLY A 187 -2.07 -15.26 -23.32
N GLY A 188 -0.91 -15.79 -22.91
CA GLY A 188 0.17 -15.02 -22.30
C GLY A 188 -0.27 -14.28 -21.02
N TRP A 189 -0.22 -12.94 -21.03
CA TRP A 189 -0.57 -12.10 -19.89
C TRP A 189 -2.03 -12.30 -19.40
N ARG A 190 -2.97 -12.65 -20.31
CA ARG A 190 -4.38 -12.88 -19.95
C ARG A 190 -4.54 -14.05 -19.00
N PHE A 191 -3.69 -15.05 -19.13
CA PHE A 191 -3.74 -16.24 -18.28
C PHE A 191 -3.52 -15.91 -16.80
N VAL A 192 -2.73 -14.89 -16.51
CA VAL A 192 -2.52 -14.38 -15.14
C VAL A 192 -3.86 -13.96 -14.51
N PHE A 193 -4.67 -13.22 -15.25
CA PHE A 193 -5.99 -12.77 -14.78
C PHE A 193 -7.00 -13.89 -14.72
N TRP A 194 -6.94 -14.85 -15.66
CA TRP A 194 -7.77 -16.06 -15.57
C TRP A 194 -7.45 -16.91 -14.34
N LEU A 195 -6.19 -16.97 -13.91
CA LEU A 195 -5.77 -17.70 -12.72
C LEU A 195 -6.29 -17.06 -11.42
N ASN A 196 -6.51 -15.75 -11.42
CA ASN A 196 -7.13 -15.06 -10.28
C ASN A 196 -8.55 -15.57 -9.99
N VAL A 197 -9.29 -16.03 -11.00
CA VAL A 197 -10.69 -16.47 -10.84
C VAL A 197 -10.80 -17.72 -9.95
N PRO A 198 -10.14 -18.85 -10.25
CA PRO A 198 -10.19 -20.01 -9.36
C PRO A 198 -9.60 -19.72 -7.97
N LEU A 199 -8.53 -18.91 -7.87
CA LEU A 199 -7.97 -18.51 -6.58
C LEU A 199 -8.97 -17.70 -5.75
N ALA A 200 -9.67 -16.77 -6.38
CA ALA A 200 -10.72 -15.97 -5.75
C ALA A 200 -11.90 -16.87 -5.29
N ILE A 201 -12.35 -17.80 -6.13
CA ILE A 201 -13.42 -18.75 -5.77
C ILE A 201 -13.00 -19.60 -4.56
N LEU A 202 -11.77 -20.13 -4.56
CA LEU A 202 -11.26 -20.93 -3.44
C LEU A 202 -11.20 -20.12 -2.15
N CYS A 203 -10.68 -18.89 -2.18
CA CYS A 203 -10.65 -18.01 -1.02
C CYS A 203 -12.06 -17.62 -0.54
N GLY A 204 -12.94 -17.24 -1.46
CA GLY A 204 -14.33 -16.86 -1.14
C GLY A 204 -15.15 -18.01 -0.56
N ALA A 205 -15.13 -19.16 -1.21
CA ALA A 205 -15.81 -20.35 -0.72
C ALA A 205 -15.21 -20.81 0.62
N GLY A 206 -13.88 -20.83 0.72
CA GLY A 206 -13.19 -21.21 1.95
C GLY A 206 -13.57 -20.33 3.14
N ILE A 207 -13.61 -19.00 2.93
CA ILE A 207 -13.95 -18.05 4.01
C ILE A 207 -15.41 -18.16 4.44
N VAL A 208 -16.33 -18.40 3.50
CA VAL A 208 -17.75 -18.64 3.80
C VAL A 208 -17.92 -19.93 4.58
N LEU A 209 -17.24 -21.01 4.18
CA LEU A 209 -17.32 -22.31 4.85
C LEU A 209 -16.69 -22.28 6.25
N ALA A 210 -15.49 -21.70 6.39
CA ALA A 210 -14.82 -21.53 7.68
C ALA A 210 -15.62 -20.62 8.62
N GLY A 211 -16.20 -19.55 8.06
CA GLY A 211 -16.97 -18.57 8.80
C GLY A 211 -18.29 -19.06 9.38
N ARG A 212 -18.86 -20.12 8.83
CA ARG A 212 -20.08 -20.75 9.39
C ARG A 212 -19.86 -21.32 10.81
N ARG A 213 -18.60 -21.54 11.20
CA ARG A 213 -18.22 -22.16 12.48
C ARG A 213 -17.57 -21.17 13.45
N VAL A 214 -17.49 -19.88 13.09
CA VAL A 214 -16.86 -18.83 13.91
C VAL A 214 -17.82 -17.67 13.99
N THR A 215 -18.18 -17.28 15.20
CA THR A 215 -18.98 -16.08 15.44
C THR A 215 -18.06 -14.87 15.46
N LEU A 216 -18.17 -14.00 14.46
CA LEU A 216 -17.47 -12.70 14.47
C LEU A 216 -18.41 -11.63 15.01
N PRO A 217 -17.90 -10.64 15.75
CA PRO A 217 -18.72 -9.55 16.25
C PRO A 217 -19.40 -8.84 15.08
N THR A 218 -20.71 -8.72 15.15
CA THR A 218 -21.49 -7.82 14.31
C THR A 218 -22.03 -6.72 15.21
N SER A 219 -22.08 -5.49 14.73
CA SER A 219 -22.75 -4.44 15.49
C SER A 219 -24.26 -4.72 15.45
N ASP A 220 -24.89 -4.89 16.60
CA ASP A 220 -26.37 -4.94 16.72
C ASP A 220 -27.04 -3.63 16.33
N VAL A 221 -26.25 -2.59 16.15
CA VAL A 221 -26.70 -1.31 15.63
C VAL A 221 -26.69 -1.41 14.10
N ALA A 222 -27.78 -1.92 13.55
CA ALA A 222 -28.17 -1.62 12.16
C ALA A 222 -28.46 -0.11 12.00
N SER A 223 -27.70 0.74 12.69
CA SER A 223 -27.68 2.18 12.53
C SER A 223 -27.29 2.44 11.08
N SER A 224 -28.07 3.24 10.45
CA SER A 224 -27.92 3.69 9.08
C SER A 224 -26.45 4.08 8.81
N ILE A 225 -25.69 3.17 8.14
CA ILE A 225 -24.37 3.51 7.66
C ILE A 225 -24.49 4.80 6.88
N ASP A 226 -23.65 5.78 7.18
CA ASP A 226 -23.61 6.99 6.39
C ASP A 226 -22.90 6.74 5.06
N TRP A 227 -23.62 6.02 4.15
CA TRP A 227 -23.16 5.66 2.83
C TRP A 227 -22.64 6.86 2.04
N LEU A 228 -23.38 7.99 2.14
CA LEU A 228 -23.01 9.17 1.40
C LEU A 228 -21.65 9.70 1.88
N SER A 229 -21.41 9.73 3.19
CA SER A 229 -20.11 10.13 3.74
C SER A 229 -18.98 9.16 3.37
N ALA A 230 -19.23 7.85 3.38
CA ALA A 230 -18.25 6.85 2.97
C ALA A 230 -17.90 6.97 1.48
N VAL A 231 -18.91 7.13 0.62
CA VAL A 231 -18.73 7.37 -0.81
C VAL A 231 -17.99 8.69 -1.07
N MET A 232 -18.37 9.78 -0.38
CA MET A 232 -17.70 11.08 -0.55
C MET A 232 -16.23 11.01 -0.14
N LEU A 233 -15.91 10.35 0.98
CA LEU A 233 -14.54 10.17 1.42
C LEU A 233 -13.74 9.34 0.42
N GLY A 234 -14.28 8.20 0.00
CA GLY A 234 -13.64 7.33 -0.99
C GLY A 234 -13.46 8.03 -2.35
N ALA A 235 -14.53 8.66 -2.87
CA ALA A 235 -14.48 9.36 -4.15
C ALA A 235 -13.51 10.55 -4.13
N GLY A 236 -13.48 11.32 -3.03
CA GLY A 236 -12.53 12.42 -2.87
C GLY A 236 -11.08 11.95 -2.88
N CYS A 237 -10.79 10.85 -2.18
CA CYS A 237 -9.45 10.23 -2.23
C CYS A 237 -9.15 9.61 -3.61
N GLY A 238 -10.13 8.99 -4.28
CA GLY A 238 -9.97 8.49 -5.65
C GLY A 238 -9.69 9.59 -6.67
N LEU A 239 -10.32 10.75 -6.54
CA LEU A 239 -10.03 11.94 -7.34
C LEU A 239 -8.61 12.46 -7.09
N LEU A 240 -8.10 12.37 -5.85
CA LEU A 240 -6.70 12.69 -5.56
C LEU A 240 -5.74 11.72 -6.25
N VAL A 241 -6.09 10.43 -6.33
CA VAL A 241 -5.31 9.46 -7.12
C VAL A 241 -5.22 9.90 -8.57
N LEU A 242 -6.37 10.24 -9.18
CA LEU A 242 -6.41 10.69 -10.57
C LEU A 242 -5.68 12.02 -10.80
N ALA A 243 -5.65 12.91 -9.79
CA ALA A 243 -4.96 14.19 -9.88
C ALA A 243 -3.44 14.06 -9.76
N LEU A 244 -2.96 13.27 -8.79
CA LEU A 244 -1.56 13.27 -8.37
C LEU A 244 -0.72 12.17 -9.03
N TYR A 245 -1.34 11.13 -9.58
CA TYR A 245 -0.58 10.07 -10.25
C TYR A 245 -0.05 10.58 -11.59
N PRO A 246 1.29 10.67 -11.78
CA PRO A 246 1.86 11.20 -13.01
C PRO A 246 1.62 10.25 -14.19
N ASP A 247 1.28 10.81 -15.37
CA ASP A 247 1.11 10.04 -16.60
C ASP A 247 2.45 9.51 -17.12
N ASP A 248 3.50 10.29 -16.93
CA ASP A 248 4.86 9.98 -17.34
C ASP A 248 5.83 10.42 -16.21
N PRO A 249 6.15 9.52 -15.26
CA PRO A 249 7.01 9.85 -14.13
C PRO A 249 8.45 10.23 -14.51
N GLU A 250 8.91 9.83 -15.71
CA GLU A 250 10.26 10.14 -16.18
C GLU A 250 10.38 11.59 -16.67
N HIS A 251 9.29 12.19 -17.16
CA HIS A 251 9.33 13.53 -17.77
C HIS A 251 8.39 14.55 -17.14
N ARG A 252 7.35 14.12 -16.42
CA ARG A 252 6.32 14.99 -15.83
C ARG A 252 5.99 14.57 -14.40
N ALA A 253 6.01 15.53 -13.51
CA ALA A 253 5.65 15.29 -12.09
C ALA A 253 4.14 15.14 -11.88
N THR A 254 3.30 15.58 -12.81
CA THR A 254 1.85 15.66 -12.62
C THR A 254 1.09 15.31 -13.91
N ASN A 255 -0.15 14.85 -13.72
CA ASN A 255 -1.08 14.50 -14.75
C ASN A 255 -1.72 15.75 -15.39
N ALA A 256 -2.14 15.66 -16.64
CA ALA A 256 -2.92 16.71 -17.33
C ALA A 256 -4.26 17.01 -16.61
N LEU A 257 -4.81 16.04 -15.89
CA LEU A 257 -6.03 16.18 -15.09
C LEU A 257 -5.79 16.76 -13.68
N LEU A 258 -4.55 17.14 -13.32
CA LEU A 258 -4.22 17.61 -11.97
C LEU A 258 -5.19 18.68 -11.47
N VAL A 259 -5.34 19.76 -12.23
CA VAL A 259 -6.14 20.91 -11.79
C VAL A 259 -7.64 20.56 -11.66
N PRO A 260 -8.32 20.01 -12.69
CA PRO A 260 -9.74 19.70 -12.58
C PRO A 260 -10.03 18.60 -11.54
N ALA A 261 -9.21 17.57 -11.46
CA ALA A 261 -9.40 16.48 -10.51
C ALA A 261 -9.09 16.93 -9.07
N ALA A 262 -8.07 17.78 -8.85
CA ALA A 262 -7.77 18.36 -7.54
C ALA A 262 -8.89 19.28 -7.05
N ILE A 263 -9.44 20.13 -7.92
CA ILE A 263 -10.61 20.97 -7.57
C ILE A 263 -11.80 20.10 -7.18
N ALA A 264 -12.10 19.07 -7.98
CA ALA A 264 -13.18 18.13 -7.68
C ALA A 264 -12.95 17.40 -6.35
N ALA A 265 -11.71 16.93 -6.10
CA ALA A 265 -11.33 16.28 -4.84
C ALA A 265 -11.55 17.21 -3.63
N VAL A 266 -11.05 18.44 -3.71
CA VAL A 266 -11.23 19.45 -2.65
C VAL A 266 -12.70 19.76 -2.42
N ALA A 267 -13.50 19.89 -3.47
CA ALA A 267 -14.94 20.13 -3.36
C ALA A 267 -15.65 18.95 -2.67
N VAL A 268 -15.37 17.72 -3.08
CA VAL A 268 -15.99 16.52 -2.50
C VAL A 268 -15.55 16.30 -1.04
N LEU A 269 -14.23 16.42 -0.76
CA LEU A 269 -13.71 16.28 0.62
C LEU A 269 -14.18 17.43 1.52
N GLY A 270 -14.30 18.66 0.99
CA GLY A 270 -14.86 19.79 1.70
C GLY A 270 -16.34 19.59 2.04
N ALA A 271 -17.11 19.09 1.08
CA ALA A 271 -18.52 18.72 1.30
C ALA A 271 -18.65 17.56 2.31
N TYR A 272 -17.75 16.57 2.27
CA TYR A 272 -17.65 15.52 3.29
C TYR A 272 -17.37 16.11 4.68
N ALA A 273 -16.38 16.98 4.80
CA ALA A 273 -16.02 17.61 6.08
C ALA A 273 -17.17 18.46 6.65
N TRP A 274 -17.84 19.24 5.79
CA TRP A 274 -19.02 20.02 6.16
C TRP A 274 -20.17 19.12 6.65
N ARG A 275 -20.48 18.04 5.92
CA ARG A 275 -21.47 17.04 6.30
C ARG A 275 -21.12 16.36 7.62
N HIS A 276 -19.85 15.92 7.77
CA HIS A 276 -19.33 15.30 8.98
C HIS A 276 -19.51 16.21 10.21
N ALA A 277 -19.24 17.50 10.08
CA ALA A 277 -19.39 18.47 11.16
C ALA A 277 -20.86 18.66 11.60
N ARG A 278 -21.83 18.50 10.69
CA ARG A 278 -23.26 18.71 10.95
C ARG A 278 -24.02 17.47 11.40
N ARG A 279 -23.49 16.27 11.17
CA ARG A 279 -24.17 15.03 11.56
C ARG A 279 -24.00 14.74 13.05
N LEU A 280 -25.08 14.24 13.68
CA LEU A 280 -25.05 13.76 15.07
C LEU A 280 -24.26 12.45 15.18
N ASP A 281 -24.42 11.56 14.18
CA ASP A 281 -23.70 10.28 14.07
C ASP A 281 -22.86 10.28 12.76
N PRO A 282 -21.64 10.83 12.82
CA PRO A 282 -20.77 10.91 11.65
C PRO A 282 -20.06 9.57 11.38
N LEU A 283 -19.67 9.33 10.11
CA LEU A 283 -18.97 8.12 9.67
C LEU A 283 -17.74 7.79 10.55
N ILE A 284 -16.92 8.80 10.82
CA ILE A 284 -15.78 8.67 11.75
C ILE A 284 -16.22 9.20 13.10
N PRO A 285 -16.24 8.38 14.16
CA PRO A 285 -16.61 8.86 15.49
C PRO A 285 -15.76 10.04 15.94
N ARG A 286 -16.40 11.08 16.47
CA ARG A 286 -15.71 12.31 16.89
C ARG A 286 -14.67 12.05 17.97
N ASP A 287 -14.90 11.04 18.82
CA ASP A 287 -13.95 10.65 19.86
C ASP A 287 -12.64 10.12 19.28
N LEU A 288 -12.69 9.41 18.13
CA LEU A 288 -11.49 8.99 17.40
C LEU A 288 -10.73 10.19 16.84
N LEU A 289 -11.42 11.15 16.22
CA LEU A 289 -10.78 12.37 15.69
C LEU A 289 -10.20 13.28 16.77
N ARG A 290 -10.69 13.20 18.01
CA ARG A 290 -10.12 13.91 19.16
C ARG A 290 -8.96 13.15 19.82
N SER A 291 -8.77 11.89 19.46
CA SER A 291 -7.67 11.08 20.02
C SER A 291 -6.34 11.45 19.36
N GLY A 292 -5.40 11.97 20.15
CA GLY A 292 -4.04 12.23 19.68
C GLY A 292 -3.34 10.98 19.15
N THR A 293 -3.63 9.80 19.72
CA THR A 293 -3.09 8.52 19.24
C THR A 293 -3.62 8.17 17.85
N PHE A 294 -4.92 8.40 17.59
CA PHE A 294 -5.51 8.13 16.28
C PHE A 294 -4.93 9.06 15.21
N LEU A 295 -5.01 10.37 15.44
CA LEU A 295 -4.48 11.36 14.49
C LEU A 295 -2.98 11.20 14.29
N GLY A 296 -2.22 10.94 15.36
CA GLY A 296 -0.79 10.69 15.27
C GLY A 296 -0.45 9.44 14.46
N ALA A 297 -1.23 8.36 14.61
CA ALA A 297 -1.03 7.15 13.80
C ALA A 297 -1.34 7.39 12.32
N LEU A 298 -2.39 8.15 11.98
CA LEU A 298 -2.69 8.52 10.59
C LEU A 298 -1.60 9.41 10.00
N THR A 299 -1.17 10.45 10.73
CA THR A 299 -0.10 11.35 10.31
C THR A 299 1.22 10.61 10.12
N ALA A 300 1.57 9.72 11.06
CA ALA A 300 2.78 8.90 10.94
C ALA A 300 2.69 7.99 9.70
N ASN A 301 1.55 7.31 9.47
CA ASN A 301 1.37 6.47 8.27
C ASN A 301 1.47 7.28 6.98
N PHE A 302 0.97 8.51 6.95
CA PHE A 302 1.11 9.40 5.80
C PHE A 302 2.58 9.69 5.50
N PHE A 303 3.39 10.10 6.48
CA PHE A 303 4.83 10.34 6.29
C PHE A 303 5.60 9.07 5.95
N ILE A 304 5.23 7.93 6.55
CA ILE A 304 5.79 6.61 6.23
C ILE A 304 5.52 6.28 4.76
N GLY A 305 4.29 6.48 4.29
CA GLY A 305 3.94 6.27 2.88
C GLY A 305 4.74 7.18 1.95
N ALA A 306 4.85 8.47 2.27
CA ALA A 306 5.60 9.44 1.49
C ALA A 306 7.10 9.14 1.41
N ALA A 307 7.69 8.56 2.47
CA ALA A 307 9.08 8.12 2.45
C ALA A 307 9.26 6.78 1.72
N LEU A 308 8.31 5.84 1.87
CA LEU A 308 8.38 4.51 1.28
C LEU A 308 8.43 4.55 -0.24
N ILE A 309 7.70 5.46 -0.86
CA ILE A 309 7.65 5.59 -2.32
C ILE A 309 9.02 5.97 -2.92
N ALA A 310 9.85 6.72 -2.19
CA ALA A 310 11.21 7.06 -2.60
C ALA A 310 12.05 5.79 -2.87
N THR A 311 11.94 4.76 -2.02
CA THR A 311 12.65 3.50 -2.29
C THR A 311 12.07 2.78 -3.50
N LEU A 312 10.74 2.69 -3.61
CA LEU A 312 10.08 1.90 -4.66
C LEU A 312 10.28 2.46 -6.07
N VAL A 313 10.40 3.77 -6.20
CA VAL A 313 10.51 4.46 -7.50
C VAL A 313 11.96 4.88 -7.77
N ASP A 314 12.59 5.54 -6.81
CA ASP A 314 13.88 6.17 -7.08
C ASP A 314 15.06 5.19 -7.09
N VAL A 315 15.00 4.07 -6.34
CA VAL A 315 16.08 3.07 -6.35
C VAL A 315 16.21 2.37 -7.72
N PRO A 316 15.14 1.88 -8.38
CA PRO A 316 15.26 1.36 -9.74
C PRO A 316 15.70 2.40 -10.76
N LEU A 317 15.24 3.65 -10.66
CA LEU A 317 15.67 4.74 -11.54
C LEU A 317 17.15 5.04 -11.37
N LEU A 318 17.63 5.13 -10.12
CA LEU A 318 19.06 5.27 -9.81
C LEU A 318 19.87 4.11 -10.40
N GLY A 319 19.37 2.88 -10.30
CA GLY A 319 19.98 1.69 -10.90
C GLY A 319 20.19 1.84 -12.41
N ARG A 320 19.20 2.38 -13.12
CA ARG A 320 19.27 2.60 -14.58
C ARG A 320 20.14 3.80 -14.94
N LEU A 321 19.90 4.94 -14.30
CA LEU A 321 20.45 6.24 -14.72
C LEU A 321 21.88 6.47 -14.21
N VAL A 322 22.24 5.90 -13.07
CA VAL A 322 23.56 6.11 -12.45
C VAL A 322 24.41 4.85 -12.47
N PHE A 323 23.83 3.70 -12.15
CA PHE A 323 24.60 2.44 -12.10
C PHE A 323 24.62 1.69 -13.44
N ASN A 324 24.01 2.24 -14.51
CA ASN A 324 23.96 1.64 -15.85
C ASN A 324 23.47 0.18 -15.87
N GLN A 325 22.53 -0.12 -14.96
CA GLN A 325 21.93 -1.46 -14.89
C GLN A 325 20.87 -1.64 -15.97
N THR A 326 20.65 -2.89 -16.38
CA THR A 326 19.49 -3.23 -17.22
C THR A 326 18.20 -2.96 -16.45
N GLN A 327 17.07 -2.89 -17.14
CA GLN A 327 15.77 -2.72 -16.49
C GLN A 327 15.47 -3.83 -15.47
N LEU A 328 15.86 -5.06 -15.79
CA LEU A 328 15.69 -6.20 -14.89
C LEU A 328 16.59 -6.08 -13.65
N ASP A 329 17.88 -5.81 -13.85
CA ASP A 329 18.85 -5.71 -12.75
C ASP A 329 18.50 -4.54 -11.81
N SER A 330 18.04 -3.41 -12.37
CA SER A 330 17.57 -2.25 -11.59
C SER A 330 16.35 -2.60 -10.73
N GLY A 331 15.40 -3.38 -11.26
CA GLY A 331 14.27 -3.89 -10.48
C GLY A 331 14.71 -4.87 -9.39
N LEU A 332 15.71 -5.71 -9.68
CA LEU A 332 16.25 -6.68 -8.72
C LEU A 332 17.00 -6.02 -7.55
N LEU A 333 17.49 -4.78 -7.68
CA LEU A 333 18.04 -4.02 -6.55
C LEU A 333 17.05 -3.90 -5.40
N LEU A 334 15.75 -3.81 -5.68
CA LEU A 334 14.72 -3.74 -4.64
C LEU A 334 14.50 -5.04 -3.88
N THR A 335 15.06 -6.16 -4.32
CA THR A 335 14.76 -7.49 -3.75
C THR A 335 14.98 -7.53 -2.23
N GLN A 336 16.09 -6.96 -1.75
CA GLN A 336 16.42 -6.95 -0.32
C GLN A 336 15.45 -6.09 0.49
N PHE A 337 15.06 -4.94 -0.05
CA PHE A 337 14.03 -4.08 0.54
C PHE A 337 12.68 -4.80 0.61
N LEU A 338 12.26 -5.38 -0.50
CA LEU A 338 10.97 -6.05 -0.64
C LEU A 338 10.86 -7.28 0.27
N ILE A 339 11.93 -8.06 0.47
CA ILE A 339 11.98 -9.15 1.45
C ILE A 339 12.01 -8.61 2.88
N GLY A 340 12.71 -7.49 3.10
CA GLY A 340 12.81 -6.85 4.40
C GLY A 340 11.46 -6.44 4.98
N VAL A 341 10.53 -5.93 4.15
CA VAL A 341 9.22 -5.43 4.60
C VAL A 341 8.36 -6.54 5.23
N PRO A 342 8.07 -7.68 4.58
CA PRO A 342 7.28 -8.75 5.21
C PRO A 342 7.97 -9.37 6.42
N VAL A 343 9.29 -9.53 6.39
CA VAL A 343 10.05 -10.01 7.56
C VAL A 343 9.91 -9.02 8.71
N GLY A 344 10.06 -7.73 8.43
CA GLY A 344 9.85 -6.66 9.40
C GLY A 344 8.42 -6.62 9.95
N ALA A 345 7.40 -6.86 9.12
CA ALA A 345 6.00 -6.87 9.56
C ALA A 345 5.71 -7.98 10.58
N VAL A 346 6.23 -9.18 10.35
CA VAL A 346 6.15 -10.28 11.34
C VAL A 346 6.92 -9.93 12.60
N ALA A 347 8.18 -9.49 12.45
CA ALA A 347 9.02 -9.11 13.58
C ALA A 347 8.41 -7.97 14.40
N GLY A 348 7.81 -6.97 13.73
CA GLY A 348 7.09 -5.87 14.36
C GLY A 348 5.90 -6.33 15.18
N GLY A 349 5.11 -7.27 14.66
CA GLY A 349 4.02 -7.90 15.38
C GLY A 349 4.49 -8.63 16.65
N LEU A 350 5.57 -9.39 16.56
CA LEU A 350 6.17 -10.13 17.68
C LEU A 350 6.78 -9.20 18.74
N LEU A 351 7.56 -8.19 18.31
CA LEU A 351 8.23 -7.24 19.18
C LEU A 351 7.23 -6.33 19.89
N ALA A 352 6.20 -5.84 19.19
CA ALA A 352 5.18 -4.99 19.79
C ALA A 352 4.42 -5.69 20.90
N GLY A 353 4.23 -7.01 20.81
CA GLY A 353 3.65 -7.81 21.87
C GLY A 353 4.56 -7.94 23.13
N ARG A 354 5.86 -7.61 23.03
CA ARG A 354 6.83 -7.70 24.14
C ARG A 354 7.20 -6.32 24.70
N VAL A 355 7.55 -5.38 23.83
CA VAL A 355 8.09 -4.06 24.23
C VAL A 355 7.08 -2.93 24.04
N GLY A 356 5.93 -3.23 23.43
CA GLY A 356 4.85 -2.28 23.19
C GLY A 356 4.90 -1.60 21.83
N ASN A 357 3.73 -1.13 21.38
CA ASN A 357 3.53 -0.58 20.03
C ASN A 357 4.38 0.67 19.76
N ARG A 358 4.48 1.58 20.75
CA ARG A 358 5.21 2.86 20.62
C ARG A 358 6.69 2.65 20.33
N LEU A 359 7.37 1.83 21.15
CA LEU A 359 8.81 1.61 21.03
C LEU A 359 9.14 0.85 19.74
N THR A 360 8.37 -0.19 19.42
CA THR A 360 8.58 -0.99 18.20
C THR A 360 8.41 -0.14 16.95
N ALA A 361 7.34 0.67 16.86
CA ALA A 361 7.09 1.52 15.71
C ALA A 361 8.16 2.63 15.59
N ALA A 362 8.50 3.32 16.67
CA ALA A 362 9.51 4.37 16.65
C ALA A 362 10.89 3.82 16.26
N ALA A 363 11.31 2.70 16.84
CA ALA A 363 12.57 2.06 16.50
C ALA A 363 12.60 1.59 15.04
N GLY A 364 11.51 0.97 14.55
CA GLY A 364 11.43 0.53 13.17
C GLY A 364 11.63 1.67 12.19
N ILE A 365 10.87 2.77 12.32
CA ILE A 365 10.98 3.88 11.37
C ILE A 365 12.31 4.63 11.49
N LEU A 366 12.95 4.63 12.67
CA LEU A 366 14.31 5.16 12.83
C LEU A 366 15.35 4.31 12.10
N VAL A 367 15.18 2.98 12.05
CA VAL A 367 16.04 2.10 11.23
C VAL A 367 15.92 2.48 9.76
N SER A 368 14.70 2.69 9.24
CA SER A 368 14.52 3.18 7.86
C SER A 368 15.12 4.56 7.64
N ALA A 369 14.99 5.49 8.61
CA ALA A 369 15.60 6.81 8.53
C ALA A 369 17.13 6.72 8.41
N LEU A 370 17.78 5.90 9.25
CA LEU A 370 19.23 5.68 9.19
C LEU A 370 19.67 5.02 7.88
N ALA A 371 18.88 4.07 7.36
CA ALA A 371 19.13 3.47 6.06
C ALA A 371 19.07 4.51 4.94
N PHE A 372 18.10 5.43 4.94
CA PHE A 372 18.06 6.53 3.97
C PHE A 372 19.24 7.51 4.10
N VAL A 373 19.68 7.80 5.33
CA VAL A 373 20.90 8.60 5.53
C VAL A 373 22.11 7.90 4.93
N GLN A 374 22.23 6.58 5.09
CA GLN A 374 23.30 5.82 4.46
C GLN A 374 23.16 5.80 2.94
N MET A 375 21.94 5.63 2.39
CA MET A 375 21.68 5.69 0.95
C MET A 375 21.98 7.07 0.36
N SER A 376 21.79 8.15 1.11
CA SER A 376 22.18 9.50 0.66
C SER A 376 23.69 9.67 0.48
N GLY A 377 24.50 8.82 1.05
CA GLY A 377 25.95 8.76 0.86
C GLY A 377 26.42 7.89 -0.32
N TRP A 378 25.50 7.27 -1.07
CA TRP A 378 25.87 6.38 -2.17
C TRP A 378 26.68 7.10 -3.25
N SER A 379 27.61 6.35 -3.84
CA SER A 379 28.47 6.77 -4.95
C SER A 379 28.13 6.01 -6.23
N ALA A 380 28.60 6.46 -7.37
CA ALA A 380 28.40 5.75 -8.64
C ALA A 380 28.96 4.30 -8.64
N ASN A 381 29.90 4.00 -7.74
CA ASN A 381 30.50 2.67 -7.59
C ASN A 381 29.90 1.86 -6.42
N GLU A 382 28.75 2.25 -5.88
CA GLU A 382 28.15 1.65 -4.68
C GLU A 382 27.95 0.15 -4.81
N LEU A 383 27.55 -0.32 -5.99
CA LEU A 383 27.31 -1.75 -6.24
C LEU A 383 28.59 -2.61 -6.17
N SER A 384 29.77 -2.00 -6.21
CA SER A 384 31.06 -2.69 -6.04
C SER A 384 31.55 -2.73 -4.60
N LEU A 385 30.92 -1.94 -3.70
CA LEU A 385 31.30 -1.89 -2.30
C LEU A 385 30.67 -3.04 -1.52
N HIS A 386 31.51 -3.76 -0.77
CA HIS A 386 31.10 -4.93 0.00
C HIS A 386 31.48 -4.77 1.47
N LEU A 387 30.59 -5.22 2.35
CA LEU A 387 30.85 -5.42 3.77
C LEU A 387 30.76 -6.94 4.05
N GLY A 388 31.90 -7.60 4.04
CA GLY A 388 31.95 -9.07 4.04
C GLY A 388 31.37 -9.67 2.75
N PRO A 389 30.47 -10.66 2.80
CA PRO A 389 29.87 -11.27 1.61
C PRO A 389 28.74 -10.44 0.99
N ALA A 390 28.20 -9.42 1.68
CA ALA A 390 27.05 -8.63 1.23
C ALA A 390 27.48 -7.29 0.67
N ARG A 391 26.75 -6.78 -0.35
CA ARG A 391 26.92 -5.41 -0.85
C ARG A 391 26.39 -4.41 0.17
N THR A 392 27.04 -3.26 0.30
CA THR A 392 26.58 -2.17 1.18
C THR A 392 25.18 -1.70 0.81
N ALA A 393 24.88 -1.61 -0.48
CA ALA A 393 23.56 -1.25 -0.99
C ALA A 393 22.47 -2.26 -0.57
N ASP A 394 22.74 -3.56 -0.64
CA ASP A 394 21.80 -4.63 -0.25
C ASP A 394 21.48 -4.56 1.26
N LEU A 395 22.48 -4.29 2.08
CA LEU A 395 22.30 -4.14 3.53
C LEU A 395 21.48 -2.91 3.88
N ALA A 396 21.70 -1.79 3.20
CA ALA A 396 20.90 -0.58 3.39
C ALA A 396 19.44 -0.80 3.00
N LEU A 397 19.20 -1.41 1.84
CA LEU A 397 17.86 -1.71 1.36
C LEU A 397 17.14 -2.71 2.27
N ALA A 398 17.83 -3.77 2.74
CA ALA A 398 17.28 -4.71 3.71
C ALA A 398 16.90 -4.02 5.03
N ALA A 399 17.78 -3.18 5.58
CA ALA A 399 17.52 -2.42 6.79
C ALA A 399 16.35 -1.44 6.61
N CYS A 400 16.28 -0.75 5.47
CA CYS A 400 15.19 0.15 5.12
C CYS A 400 13.86 -0.62 5.11
N GLY A 401 13.78 -1.75 4.40
CA GLY A 401 12.58 -2.59 4.32
C GLY A 401 12.17 -3.17 5.66
N LEU A 402 13.12 -3.71 6.44
CA LEU A 402 12.87 -4.19 7.81
C LEU A 402 12.25 -3.08 8.68
N GLY A 403 12.80 -1.88 8.61
CA GLY A 403 12.32 -0.74 9.39
C GLY A 403 10.88 -0.36 9.04
N PHE A 404 10.54 -0.27 7.75
CA PHE A 404 9.17 -0.03 7.31
C PHE A 404 8.21 -1.16 7.74
N GLY A 405 8.65 -2.42 7.62
CA GLY A 405 7.84 -3.55 8.07
C GLY A 405 7.54 -3.51 9.56
N LEU A 406 8.53 -3.22 10.40
CA LEU A 406 8.40 -3.14 11.87
C LEU A 406 7.30 -2.18 12.34
N VAL A 407 6.90 -1.21 11.54
CA VAL A 407 5.95 -0.17 11.93
C VAL A 407 4.48 -0.58 11.67
N ILE A 408 4.21 -1.43 10.67
CA ILE A 408 2.87 -1.68 10.14
C ILE A 408 1.92 -2.23 11.23
N ALA A 409 2.30 -3.34 11.85
CA ALA A 409 1.47 -4.00 12.85
C ALA A 409 1.30 -3.16 14.14
N PRO A 410 2.35 -2.55 14.72
CA PRO A 410 2.20 -1.73 15.92
C PRO A 410 1.30 -0.50 15.74
N LEU A 411 1.39 0.22 14.61
CA LEU A 411 0.53 1.38 14.36
C LEU A 411 -0.93 0.97 14.20
N THR A 412 -1.19 -0.09 13.43
CA THR A 412 -2.55 -0.64 13.28
C THR A 412 -3.11 -1.09 14.62
N ALA A 413 -2.32 -1.83 15.43
CA ALA A 413 -2.73 -2.27 16.75
C ALA A 413 -3.03 -1.11 17.72
N ALA A 414 -2.24 -0.03 17.65
CA ALA A 414 -2.46 1.16 18.46
C ALA A 414 -3.80 1.84 18.14
N VAL A 415 -4.16 1.96 16.87
CA VAL A 415 -5.46 2.50 16.43
C VAL A 415 -6.60 1.58 16.86
N LEU A 416 -6.47 0.29 16.65
CA LEU A 416 -7.49 -0.70 17.02
C LEU A 416 -7.74 -0.77 18.54
N SER A 417 -6.76 -0.41 19.36
CA SER A 417 -6.95 -0.32 20.82
C SER A 417 -7.89 0.79 21.26
N LEU A 418 -8.15 1.77 20.39
CA LEU A 418 -9.07 2.89 20.64
C LEU A 418 -10.51 2.58 20.20
N THR A 419 -10.69 1.56 19.35
CA THR A 419 -11.98 1.17 18.82
C THR A 419 -12.62 0.07 19.69
N ARG A 420 -13.92 0.21 19.94
CA ARG A 420 -14.68 -0.77 20.75
C ARG A 420 -15.28 -1.85 19.84
N GLY A 421 -14.48 -2.66 19.17
CA GLY A 421 -14.95 -3.80 18.38
C GLY A 421 -15.87 -3.52 17.18
N GLN A 422 -16.65 -2.47 17.25
CA GLN A 422 -17.71 -2.13 16.27
C GLN A 422 -17.25 -1.27 15.09
N SER A 423 -15.98 -0.85 15.05
CA SER A 423 -15.43 0.03 14.00
C SER A 423 -14.01 -0.36 13.57
N HIS A 424 -13.64 -1.63 13.72
CA HIS A 424 -12.31 -2.11 13.34
C HIS A 424 -12.06 -1.98 11.83
N GLY A 425 -13.08 -2.25 11.00
CA GLY A 425 -12.98 -2.15 9.55
C GLY A 425 -12.74 -0.72 9.06
N LEU A 426 -13.51 0.24 9.59
CA LEU A 426 -13.30 1.65 9.27
C LEU A 426 -11.95 2.15 9.79
N ALA A 427 -11.57 1.80 11.02
CA ALA A 427 -10.32 2.27 11.62
C ALA A 427 -9.08 1.74 10.86
N THR A 428 -9.09 0.45 10.50
CA THR A 428 -8.00 -0.14 9.70
C THR A 428 -7.95 0.44 8.29
N SER A 429 -9.11 0.71 7.67
CA SER A 429 -9.17 1.35 6.36
C SER A 429 -8.52 2.73 6.35
N LEU A 430 -8.77 3.54 7.39
CA LEU A 430 -8.19 4.89 7.49
C LEU A 430 -6.68 4.87 7.70
N VAL A 431 -6.15 3.89 8.46
CA VAL A 431 -4.70 3.70 8.65
C VAL A 431 -4.02 3.38 7.32
N VAL A 432 -4.57 2.42 6.55
CA VAL A 432 -4.01 2.04 5.26
C VAL A 432 -4.19 3.16 4.24
N LEU A 433 -5.36 3.80 4.21
CA LEU A 433 -5.64 4.95 3.35
C LEU A 433 -4.65 6.09 3.57
N ALA A 434 -4.33 6.42 4.83
CA ALA A 434 -3.35 7.46 5.15
C ALA A 434 -1.96 7.13 4.56
N ARG A 435 -1.51 5.87 4.65
CA ARG A 435 -0.25 5.42 4.04
C ARG A 435 -0.30 5.52 2.52
N THR A 436 -1.37 5.07 1.89
CA THR A 436 -1.54 5.12 0.43
C THR A 436 -1.59 6.57 -0.08
N MET A 437 -2.29 7.46 0.63
CA MET A 437 -2.30 8.89 0.31
C MET A 437 -0.91 9.51 0.48
N GLY A 438 -0.17 9.10 1.52
CA GLY A 438 1.22 9.51 1.71
C GLY A 438 2.11 9.09 0.52
N MET A 439 1.99 7.83 0.06
CA MET A 439 2.73 7.34 -1.11
C MET A 439 2.41 8.16 -2.37
N LEU A 440 1.16 8.47 -2.59
CA LEU A 440 0.72 9.22 -3.77
C LEU A 440 1.22 10.67 -3.76
N VAL A 441 1.05 11.37 -2.63
CA VAL A 441 1.54 12.74 -2.46
C VAL A 441 3.07 12.76 -2.49
N GLY A 442 3.72 11.77 -1.85
CA GLY A 442 5.16 11.60 -1.87
C GLY A 442 5.70 11.41 -3.30
N LEU A 443 5.06 10.54 -4.10
CA LEU A 443 5.42 10.34 -5.50
C LEU A 443 5.39 11.66 -6.28
N ALA A 444 4.26 12.37 -6.25
CA ALA A 444 4.12 13.63 -6.97
C ALA A 444 5.13 14.70 -6.50
N ALA A 445 5.31 14.82 -5.18
CA ALA A 445 6.19 15.84 -4.60
C ALA A 445 7.68 15.53 -4.86
N LEU A 446 8.11 14.28 -4.69
CA LEU A 446 9.51 13.88 -4.90
C LEU A 446 9.87 13.91 -6.39
N THR A 447 8.96 13.47 -7.29
CA THR A 447 9.18 13.60 -8.74
C THR A 447 9.27 15.08 -9.16
N ALA A 448 8.39 15.95 -8.65
CA ALA A 448 8.47 17.39 -8.94
C ALA A 448 9.76 18.01 -8.44
N PHE A 449 10.17 17.66 -7.21
CA PHE A 449 11.43 18.09 -6.62
C PHE A 449 12.62 17.59 -7.45
N GLY A 450 12.64 16.30 -7.78
CA GLY A 450 13.72 15.67 -8.54
C GLY A 450 13.92 16.31 -9.91
N LEU A 451 12.85 16.42 -10.71
CA LEU A 451 12.90 17.09 -12.02
C LEU A 451 13.41 18.53 -11.92
N HIS A 452 12.89 19.30 -10.96
CA HIS A 452 13.34 20.67 -10.75
C HIS A 452 14.82 20.72 -10.37
N ARG A 453 15.24 19.86 -9.45
CA ARG A 453 16.62 19.81 -8.98
C ARG A 453 17.59 19.33 -10.03
N PHE A 454 17.22 18.30 -10.80
CA PHE A 454 17.99 17.83 -11.94
C PHE A 454 18.25 18.96 -12.93
N HIS A 455 17.22 19.72 -13.34
CA HIS A 455 17.39 20.84 -14.27
C HIS A 455 18.26 21.96 -13.69
N GLN A 456 18.21 22.20 -12.38
CA GLN A 456 19.09 23.19 -11.74
C GLN A 456 20.57 22.76 -11.76
N ILE A 457 20.86 21.48 -11.53
CA ILE A 457 22.22 20.95 -11.45
C ILE A 457 22.80 20.75 -12.84
N PHE A 458 22.00 20.12 -13.73
CA PHE A 458 22.43 19.79 -15.09
C PHE A 458 22.57 21.04 -15.97
N GLY A 459 21.68 22.03 -15.80
CA GLY A 459 21.71 23.30 -16.53
C GLY A 459 21.74 23.14 -18.04
N THR A 460 22.44 24.07 -18.71
CA THR A 460 22.77 24.00 -20.15
C THR A 460 24.26 23.68 -20.30
N PRO A 461 24.65 22.40 -20.44
CA PRO A 461 26.07 22.05 -20.51
C PRO A 461 26.72 22.62 -21.77
N VAL A 462 27.78 23.41 -21.59
CA VAL A 462 28.59 23.91 -22.69
C VAL A 462 29.63 22.84 -23.04
N LEU A 463 29.39 22.12 -24.11
CA LEU A 463 30.31 21.09 -24.61
C LEU A 463 31.25 21.71 -25.65
N THR A 464 32.51 21.86 -25.28
CA THR A 464 33.53 22.53 -26.11
C THR A 464 34.38 21.59 -26.96
N ASP A 465 34.32 20.28 -26.69
CA ASP A 465 35.09 19.30 -27.43
C ASP A 465 34.59 19.16 -28.88
N PRO A 466 35.47 19.17 -29.90
CA PRO A 466 35.08 18.99 -31.30
C PRO A 466 34.63 17.54 -31.61
N ASP A 467 35.06 16.52 -30.86
CA ASP A 467 34.68 15.14 -31.07
C ASP A 467 33.30 14.83 -30.49
N LEU A 468 32.37 14.38 -31.34
CA LEU A 468 31.00 14.03 -30.97
C LEU A 468 30.96 12.89 -29.91
N ARG A 469 31.83 11.90 -30.02
CA ARG A 469 31.87 10.78 -29.08
C ARG A 469 32.30 11.22 -27.68
N THR A 470 33.25 12.11 -27.59
CA THR A 470 33.72 12.69 -26.33
C THR A 470 32.62 13.54 -25.70
N ARG A 471 31.93 14.38 -26.49
CA ARG A 471 30.79 15.19 -26.03
C ARG A 471 29.65 14.33 -25.47
N VAL A 472 29.29 13.22 -26.13
CA VAL A 472 28.25 12.31 -25.65
C VAL A 472 28.66 11.70 -24.30
N LYS A 473 29.89 11.21 -24.16
CA LYS A 473 30.39 10.65 -22.90
C LYS A 473 30.42 11.68 -21.76
N ASP A 474 30.81 12.91 -22.05
CA ASP A 474 30.83 13.99 -21.07
C ASP A 474 29.41 14.36 -20.63
N LEU A 475 28.47 14.38 -21.57
CA LEU A 475 27.06 14.62 -21.29
C LEU A 475 26.47 13.51 -20.39
N GLU A 476 26.75 12.24 -20.70
CA GLU A 476 26.34 11.09 -19.88
C GLU A 476 26.90 11.17 -18.46
N ARG A 477 28.19 11.53 -18.31
CA ARG A 477 28.84 11.69 -17.00
C ARG A 477 28.22 12.83 -16.18
N LEU A 478 27.98 13.98 -16.82
CA LEU A 478 27.35 15.13 -16.18
C LEU A 478 25.91 14.81 -15.75
N ALA A 479 25.16 14.12 -16.62
CA ALA A 479 23.81 13.69 -16.31
C ALA A 479 23.80 12.69 -15.13
N ALA A 480 24.67 11.68 -15.15
CA ALA A 480 24.78 10.73 -14.05
C ALA A 480 25.18 11.38 -12.72
N ALA A 481 26.08 12.38 -12.75
CA ALA A 481 26.44 13.14 -11.55
C ALA A 481 25.27 14.00 -11.03
N ALA A 482 24.50 14.61 -11.94
CA ALA A 482 23.32 15.39 -11.58
C ALA A 482 22.23 14.49 -10.95
N PHE A 483 21.95 13.33 -11.55
CA PHE A 483 21.03 12.35 -11.00
C PHE A 483 21.49 11.82 -9.63
N LEU A 484 22.78 11.51 -9.49
CA LEU A 484 23.31 11.05 -8.20
C LEU A 484 23.09 12.08 -7.09
N GLN A 485 23.32 13.36 -7.39
CA GLN A 485 23.10 14.43 -6.43
C GLN A 485 21.61 14.61 -6.10
N GLU A 486 20.74 14.54 -7.10
CA GLU A 486 19.29 14.59 -6.95
C GLU A 486 18.80 13.47 -6.01
N TYR A 487 19.20 12.22 -6.26
CA TYR A 487 18.78 11.06 -5.44
C TYR A 487 19.31 11.14 -4.01
N ARG A 488 20.52 11.68 -3.81
CA ARG A 488 21.03 11.95 -2.46
C ARG A 488 20.12 12.87 -1.67
N GLU A 489 19.65 13.94 -2.29
CA GLU A 489 18.74 14.90 -1.68
C GLU A 489 17.35 14.29 -1.43
N ILE A 490 16.82 13.47 -2.37
CA ILE A 490 15.57 12.74 -2.18
C ILE A 490 15.65 11.78 -0.99
N PHE A 491 16.74 11.02 -0.85
CA PHE A 491 16.93 10.12 0.30
C PHE A 491 17.06 10.87 1.63
N LEU A 492 17.65 12.06 1.65
CA LEU A 492 17.66 12.92 2.84
C LEU A 492 16.25 13.43 3.19
N ILE A 493 15.44 13.79 2.21
CA ILE A 493 14.03 14.15 2.42
C ILE A 493 13.27 12.94 2.99
N ALA A 494 13.45 11.74 2.43
CA ALA A 494 12.83 10.52 2.93
C ALA A 494 13.28 10.19 4.37
N ALA A 495 14.57 10.38 4.69
CA ALA A 495 15.07 10.25 6.05
C ALA A 495 14.40 11.24 7.01
N ALA A 496 14.24 12.49 6.60
CA ALA A 496 13.56 13.51 7.40
C ALA A 496 12.07 13.18 7.62
N LEU A 497 11.37 12.68 6.60
CA LEU A 497 9.99 12.20 6.72
C LEU A 497 9.87 11.02 7.70
N CYS A 498 10.81 10.06 7.65
CA CYS A 498 10.88 8.96 8.60
C CYS A 498 11.16 9.45 10.03
N ALA A 499 12.09 10.39 10.21
CA ALA A 499 12.38 11.01 11.50
C ALA A 499 11.16 11.77 12.06
N LEU A 500 10.45 12.51 11.20
CA LEU A 500 9.21 13.19 11.58
C LEU A 500 8.12 12.18 11.99
N ALA A 501 7.97 11.10 11.25
CA ALA A 501 7.06 10.00 11.63
C ALA A 501 7.45 9.41 13.00
N ALA A 502 8.75 9.20 13.27
CA ALA A 502 9.22 8.70 14.58
C ALA A 502 8.86 9.66 15.73
N VAL A 503 9.04 10.97 15.52
CA VAL A 503 8.66 12.00 16.50
C VAL A 503 7.14 11.98 16.74
N VAL A 504 6.34 11.94 15.68
CA VAL A 504 4.87 11.86 15.79
C VAL A 504 4.46 10.60 16.56
N ILE A 505 5.03 9.44 16.26
CA ILE A 505 4.79 8.19 16.99
C ILE A 505 5.16 8.33 18.47
N ALA A 506 6.33 8.88 18.74
CA ALA A 506 6.83 9.05 20.11
C ALA A 506 5.97 10.00 20.96
N LEU A 507 5.38 11.03 20.35
CA LEU A 507 4.55 12.00 21.07
C LEU A 507 3.08 11.56 21.18
N SER A 508 2.55 10.86 20.18
CA SER A 508 1.12 10.57 20.09
C SER A 508 0.71 9.20 20.64
N LEU A 509 1.57 8.18 20.51
CA LEU A 509 1.24 6.85 21.01
C LEU A 509 1.49 6.77 22.53
N ARG A 510 0.49 6.26 23.26
CA ARG A 510 0.62 6.05 24.71
C ARG A 510 1.61 4.91 25.00
N PRO A 511 2.47 5.05 26.03
CA PRO A 511 3.32 3.96 26.47
C PRO A 511 2.45 2.79 26.92
N ALA A 512 2.93 1.55 26.71
CA ALA A 512 2.27 0.37 27.24
C ALA A 512 2.14 0.53 28.77
N ARG A 513 0.91 0.43 29.31
CA ARG A 513 0.73 0.26 30.75
C ARG A 513 1.40 -1.06 31.10
N ARG A 514 2.48 -1.03 31.85
CA ARG A 514 2.99 -2.20 32.52
C ARG A 514 1.84 -2.69 33.41
N SER A 515 1.26 -3.84 33.12
CA SER A 515 0.43 -4.58 34.07
C SER A 515 1.36 -4.85 35.23
N GLY A 516 1.23 -4.04 36.31
CA GLY A 516 1.91 -4.27 37.55
C GLY A 516 1.50 -5.66 38.02
N GLY A 517 2.45 -6.58 38.12
CA GLY A 517 2.28 -7.81 38.80
C GLY A 517 2.02 -7.47 40.28
N THR A 518 0.89 -7.86 40.76
CA THR A 518 0.65 -8.20 42.15
C THR A 518 0.13 -9.61 42.18
#